data_273f311807496a4d72b51ce044378e9e
#
_entry.id   273f311807496a4d72b51ce044378e9e
#
_cell.length_a   1.000
_cell.length_b   1.000
_cell.length_c   1.000
_cell.angle_alpha   90.00
_cell.angle_beta   90.00
_cell.angle_gamma   90.00
#
_symmetry.space_group_name_H-M   'P 1'
#
loop_
_entity.id
_entity.type
_entity.pdbx_description
1 polymer ?
#
loop_
_entity_poly.entity_id
_entity_poly.type
_entity_poly.pdbx_seq_one_letter_code
_entity_poly.pdbx_strand_id
1 'polypeptide(L)'
;GFAGALETMPCALGITRLPTHPSPTLDDYAGAPAGRALGMPKSKLSRRIALLEERLGTRLIQRSTRRFAVTEPGQTYYGHCKAMLVEADAADEAIALTQAEPRGVVRMTCPVALLDTHVGDMVAAFMVAHPRVQIHLEETNRRVDVVGEGVDVAIRVRPPPIEDSELVMRVLAERGQCLVVHPQLLSGGIPRVPADLAGLPSMDLGLPQHEHVWTLIGPDGAQAAIRHQPRLVTRGMLALRAAALAGVGVVQLPSMMVREQIARGELIHVCLLYTSDAADEGLGV
;
A
#
# COMPACT_ATOMS: atom_id res chain seq x y z
N GLY A 1 7.16 -21.91 -1.06
CA GLY A 1 8.55 -22.17 -0.64
C GLY A 1 9.39 -22.73 -1.77
N PHE A 2 10.72 -22.88 -1.60
CA PHE A 2 11.68 -23.29 -2.64
C PHE A 2 11.30 -24.59 -3.37
N ALA A 3 10.77 -25.58 -2.67
CA ALA A 3 10.31 -26.84 -3.27
C ALA A 3 9.05 -26.63 -4.15
N GLY A 4 8.14 -25.77 -3.77
CA GLY A 4 6.95 -25.43 -4.56
C GLY A 4 7.29 -24.74 -5.87
N ALA A 5 8.23 -23.78 -5.85
CA ALA A 5 8.69 -23.11 -7.08
C ALA A 5 9.45 -24.05 -8.03
N LEU A 6 10.17 -25.05 -7.52
CA LEU A 6 10.79 -26.08 -8.32
C LEU A 6 9.77 -27.02 -8.98
N GLU A 7 8.58 -27.14 -8.43
CA GLU A 7 7.53 -28.04 -8.94
C GLU A 7 6.61 -27.41 -9.97
N THR A 8 6.45 -26.09 -9.92
CA THR A 8 5.68 -25.33 -10.90
C THR A 8 6.43 -25.04 -12.19
N MET A 9 7.65 -25.56 -12.36
CA MET A 9 8.32 -25.59 -13.66
C MET A 9 7.84 -26.82 -14.46
N PRO A 10 6.74 -26.72 -15.23
CA PRO A 10 6.15 -27.88 -15.94
C PRO A 10 7.13 -28.55 -16.87
N CYS A 11 7.99 -27.76 -17.54
CA CYS A 11 8.98 -28.25 -18.49
C CYS A 11 10.22 -28.90 -17.84
N ALA A 12 10.55 -28.51 -16.58
CA ALA A 12 11.77 -29.01 -15.94
C ALA A 12 11.53 -30.26 -15.08
N LEU A 13 10.33 -30.44 -14.56
CA LEU A 13 10.01 -31.48 -13.58
C LEU A 13 8.81 -32.38 -13.96
N GLY A 14 8.11 -32.12 -15.08
CA GLY A 14 7.01 -32.94 -15.58
C GLY A 14 5.78 -33.02 -14.68
N ILE A 15 5.37 -31.90 -14.10
CA ILE A 15 4.21 -31.80 -13.20
C ILE A 15 3.17 -30.84 -13.77
N THR A 16 1.91 -31.27 -13.81
CA THR A 16 0.83 -30.60 -14.55
C THR A 16 -0.21 -29.87 -13.69
N ARG A 17 -0.13 -29.83 -12.36
CA ARG A 17 -1.07 -29.05 -11.51
C ARG A 17 -0.61 -28.88 -10.05
N LEU A 18 -0.83 -27.68 -9.50
CA LEU A 18 -0.65 -27.35 -8.09
C LEU A 18 -2.00 -27.26 -7.37
N PRO A 19 -2.07 -27.59 -6.06
CA PRO A 19 -3.19 -27.27 -5.21
C PRO A 19 -3.06 -25.85 -4.63
N THR A 20 -4.16 -25.12 -4.63
CA THR A 20 -4.33 -23.78 -4.04
C THR A 20 -4.36 -23.88 -2.50
N HIS A 21 -3.24 -23.60 -1.84
CA HIS A 21 -3.18 -23.39 -0.38
C HIS A 21 -2.16 -22.31 0.02
N PRO A 22 -2.35 -21.62 1.18
CA PRO A 22 -1.56 -20.46 1.60
C PRO A 22 -0.08 -20.82 1.80
N SER A 23 0.79 -19.86 1.50
CA SER A 23 2.24 -19.98 1.47
C SER A 23 2.84 -20.43 2.81
N PRO A 24 3.47 -21.60 2.89
CA PRO A 24 4.23 -22.01 4.07
C PRO A 24 5.61 -21.35 4.11
N THR A 25 6.17 -21.21 5.31
CA THR A 25 7.50 -20.65 5.55
C THR A 25 8.63 -21.58 5.06
N LEU A 26 9.86 -21.03 4.86
CA LEU A 26 11.02 -21.77 4.37
C LEU A 26 11.36 -23.03 5.19
N ASP A 27 11.09 -22.99 6.50
CA ASP A 27 11.35 -24.08 7.44
C ASP A 27 10.36 -25.27 7.32
N ASP A 28 9.15 -25.04 6.80
CA ASP A 28 8.13 -26.07 6.60
C ASP A 28 8.45 -27.00 5.44
N TYR A 29 9.44 -26.67 4.60
CA TYR A 29 9.80 -27.40 3.37
C TYR A 29 11.04 -28.28 3.49
N ALA A 30 11.64 -28.39 4.66
CA ALA A 30 12.76 -29.27 4.90
C ALA A 30 12.30 -30.73 5.11
N GLY A 31 12.22 -31.50 4.04
CA GLY A 31 12.08 -32.95 4.11
C GLY A 31 10.65 -33.49 4.07
N ALA A 32 10.12 -33.99 5.19
CA ALA A 32 8.81 -34.63 5.26
C ALA A 32 7.60 -33.69 5.09
N PRO A 33 7.64 -32.42 5.52
CA PRO A 33 6.54 -31.46 5.27
C PRO A 33 6.34 -31.15 3.78
N ALA A 34 7.42 -30.92 3.00
CA ALA A 34 7.35 -30.64 1.57
C ALA A 34 6.69 -31.80 0.78
N GLY A 35 7.06 -33.02 1.10
CA GLY A 35 6.47 -34.19 0.45
C GLY A 35 4.97 -34.31 0.69
N ARG A 36 4.50 -33.94 1.90
CA ARG A 36 3.06 -33.95 2.21
C ARG A 36 2.30 -32.84 1.50
N ALA A 37 2.85 -31.63 1.48
CA ALA A 37 2.25 -30.47 0.81
C ALA A 37 2.07 -30.71 -0.70
N LEU A 38 2.98 -31.48 -1.29
CA LEU A 38 3.04 -31.73 -2.74
C LEU A 38 2.45 -33.10 -3.14
N GLY A 39 1.92 -33.84 -2.19
CA GLY A 39 1.40 -35.19 -2.44
C GLY A 39 2.46 -36.15 -3.03
N MET A 40 3.74 -35.89 -2.77
CA MET A 40 4.86 -36.58 -3.41
C MET A 40 5.79 -37.24 -2.39
N PRO A 41 6.21 -38.51 -2.58
CA PRO A 41 7.19 -39.15 -1.72
C PRO A 41 8.51 -38.39 -1.66
N LYS A 42 9.09 -38.26 -0.45
CA LYS A 42 10.37 -37.59 -0.21
C LYS A 42 11.49 -38.06 -1.13
N SER A 43 11.54 -39.37 -1.42
CA SER A 43 12.53 -39.98 -2.32
C SER A 43 12.43 -39.46 -3.77
N LYS A 44 11.19 -39.26 -4.26
CA LYS A 44 10.92 -38.73 -5.59
C LYS A 44 11.32 -37.26 -5.69
N LEU A 45 11.00 -36.46 -4.69
CA LEU A 45 11.40 -35.08 -4.61
C LEU A 45 12.92 -34.94 -4.56
N SER A 46 13.59 -35.71 -3.70
CA SER A 46 15.04 -35.73 -3.57
C SER A 46 15.76 -36.07 -4.87
N ARG A 47 15.23 -37.04 -5.64
CA ARG A 47 15.77 -37.42 -6.93
C ARG A 47 15.62 -36.32 -7.98
N ARG A 48 14.47 -35.63 -8.02
CA ARG A 48 14.22 -34.50 -8.93
C ARG A 48 15.16 -33.33 -8.66
N ILE A 49 15.37 -32.99 -7.39
CA ILE A 49 16.33 -31.95 -7.01
C ILE A 49 17.75 -32.36 -7.45
N ALA A 50 18.15 -33.58 -7.23
CA ALA A 50 19.48 -34.06 -7.66
C ALA A 50 19.67 -33.94 -9.17
N LEU A 51 18.69 -34.34 -9.98
CA LEU A 51 18.72 -34.19 -11.44
C LEU A 51 18.79 -32.72 -11.89
N LEU A 52 18.11 -31.81 -11.15
CA LEU A 52 18.19 -30.38 -11.41
C LEU A 52 19.58 -29.83 -11.10
N GLU A 53 20.16 -30.19 -9.96
CA GLU A 53 21.51 -29.83 -9.56
C GLU A 53 22.57 -30.35 -10.55
N GLU A 54 22.40 -31.56 -11.02
CA GLU A 54 23.25 -32.17 -12.07
C GLU A 54 23.18 -31.38 -13.39
N ARG A 55 21.96 -31.03 -13.84
CA ARG A 55 21.75 -30.21 -15.05
C ARG A 55 22.34 -28.80 -14.94
N LEU A 56 22.26 -28.17 -13.76
CA LEU A 56 22.76 -26.84 -13.52
C LEU A 56 24.26 -26.81 -13.18
N GLY A 57 24.88 -27.96 -12.94
CA GLY A 57 26.27 -28.08 -12.54
C GLY A 57 26.59 -27.49 -11.17
N THR A 58 25.58 -27.22 -10.36
CA THR A 58 25.75 -26.59 -9.03
C THR A 58 24.75 -27.14 -8.02
N ARG A 59 25.12 -27.10 -6.74
CA ARG A 59 24.23 -27.51 -5.65
C ARG A 59 23.33 -26.36 -5.27
N LEU A 60 22.04 -26.61 -5.24
CA LEU A 60 21.01 -25.66 -4.77
C LEU A 60 20.70 -25.87 -3.28
N ILE A 61 20.94 -27.08 -2.77
CA ILE A 61 20.64 -27.47 -1.41
C ILE A 61 21.86 -28.14 -0.78
N GLN A 62 22.27 -27.64 0.38
CA GLN A 62 23.29 -28.27 1.19
C GLN A 62 22.62 -29.25 2.15
N ARG A 63 22.92 -30.54 1.96
CA ARG A 63 22.42 -31.64 2.80
C ARG A 63 23.45 -31.94 3.88
N SER A 64 23.16 -31.64 5.12
CA SER A 64 23.89 -32.21 6.25
C SER A 64 22.94 -33.14 7.03
N THR A 65 23.51 -34.06 7.77
CA THR A 65 22.74 -35.00 8.63
C THR A 65 21.97 -34.27 9.75
N ARG A 66 22.25 -33.00 9.98
CA ARG A 66 21.67 -32.18 11.08
C ARG A 66 20.94 -30.93 10.63
N ARG A 67 21.15 -30.43 9.39
CA ARG A 67 20.48 -29.23 8.88
C ARG A 67 20.33 -29.28 7.38
N PHE A 68 19.20 -28.81 6.91
CA PHE A 68 18.88 -28.56 5.52
C PHE A 68 19.03 -27.06 5.27
N ALA A 69 19.92 -26.65 4.40
CA ALA A 69 20.16 -25.25 4.09
C ALA A 69 20.14 -25.04 2.57
N VAL A 70 19.54 -23.94 2.13
CA VAL A 70 19.59 -23.51 0.74
C VAL A 70 20.93 -22.81 0.49
N THR A 71 21.59 -23.10 -0.63
CA THR A 71 22.83 -22.44 -1.02
C THR A 71 22.53 -21.05 -1.63
N GLU A 72 23.54 -20.20 -1.73
CA GLU A 72 23.41 -18.90 -2.41
C GLU A 72 22.94 -19.05 -3.87
N PRO A 73 23.53 -19.94 -4.71
CA PRO A 73 22.97 -20.27 -6.04
C PRO A 73 21.52 -20.78 -5.97
N GLY A 74 21.18 -21.55 -4.93
CA GLY A 74 19.83 -22.03 -4.68
C GLY A 74 18.84 -20.90 -4.41
N GLN A 75 19.24 -19.90 -3.63
CA GLN A 75 18.41 -18.72 -3.34
C GLN A 75 18.17 -17.90 -4.61
N THR A 76 19.23 -17.64 -5.38
CA THR A 76 19.15 -16.93 -6.66
C THR A 76 18.23 -17.65 -7.65
N TYR A 77 18.42 -18.96 -7.82
CA TYR A 77 17.58 -19.78 -8.69
C TYR A 77 16.12 -19.79 -8.26
N TYR A 78 15.87 -19.85 -6.95
CA TYR A 78 14.52 -19.74 -6.39
C TYR A 78 13.85 -18.39 -6.70
N GLY A 79 14.57 -17.28 -6.59
CA GLY A 79 14.09 -15.95 -6.96
C GLY A 79 13.60 -15.90 -8.41
N HIS A 80 14.40 -16.41 -9.35
CA HIS A 80 14.02 -16.50 -10.77
C HIS A 80 12.82 -17.42 -11.00
N CYS A 81 12.75 -18.57 -10.33
CA CYS A 81 11.60 -19.45 -10.41
C CYS A 81 10.32 -18.78 -9.91
N LYS A 82 10.40 -18.02 -8.80
CA LYS A 82 9.27 -17.27 -8.26
C LYS A 82 8.78 -16.21 -9.25
N ALA A 83 9.70 -15.48 -9.88
CA ALA A 83 9.36 -14.50 -10.91
C ALA A 83 8.69 -15.14 -12.14
N MET A 84 9.19 -16.29 -12.60
CA MET A 84 8.57 -17.04 -13.71
C MET A 84 7.15 -17.50 -13.38
N LEU A 85 6.87 -17.89 -12.13
CA LEU A 85 5.53 -18.28 -11.71
C LEU A 85 4.57 -17.12 -11.73
N VAL A 86 4.99 -15.96 -11.21
CA VAL A 86 4.19 -14.74 -11.25
C VAL A 86 3.84 -14.37 -12.69
N GLU A 87 4.80 -14.50 -13.62
CA GLU A 87 4.57 -14.20 -15.03
C GLU A 87 3.67 -15.25 -15.71
N ALA A 88 3.81 -16.52 -15.36
CA ALA A 88 2.94 -17.58 -15.86
C ALA A 88 1.50 -17.42 -15.37
N ASP A 89 1.32 -17.14 -14.08
CA ASP A 89 -0.01 -16.85 -13.50
C ASP A 89 -0.63 -15.61 -14.14
N ALA A 90 0.16 -14.56 -14.41
CA ALA A 90 -0.28 -13.36 -15.10
C ALA A 90 -0.70 -13.65 -16.56
N ALA A 91 -0.02 -14.56 -17.25
CA ALA A 91 -0.40 -14.99 -18.60
C ALA A 91 -1.72 -15.78 -18.60
N ASP A 92 -1.90 -16.70 -17.66
CA ASP A 92 -3.14 -17.45 -17.49
C ASP A 92 -4.29 -16.52 -17.09
N GLU A 93 -4.03 -15.55 -16.22
CA GLU A 93 -4.98 -14.53 -15.80
C GLU A 93 -5.37 -13.61 -16.97
N ALA A 94 -4.43 -13.20 -17.82
CA ALA A 94 -4.70 -12.40 -19.00
C ALA A 94 -5.66 -13.10 -19.97
N ILE A 95 -5.57 -14.42 -20.11
CA ILE A 95 -6.50 -15.23 -20.91
C ILE A 95 -7.84 -15.42 -20.18
N ALA A 96 -7.80 -15.66 -18.87
CA ALA A 96 -9.00 -15.79 -18.04
C ALA A 96 -9.85 -14.50 -18.04
N LEU A 97 -9.19 -13.33 -18.02
CA LEU A 97 -9.82 -12.02 -18.12
C LEU A 97 -10.56 -11.79 -19.45
N THR A 98 -10.18 -12.49 -20.52
CA THR A 98 -10.89 -12.41 -21.81
C THR A 98 -12.14 -13.30 -21.86
N GLN A 99 -12.30 -14.25 -20.94
CA GLN A 99 -13.34 -15.28 -21.05
C GLN A 99 -14.24 -15.46 -19.80
N ALA A 100 -13.91 -14.88 -18.66
CA ALA A 100 -14.66 -15.11 -17.44
C ALA A 100 -15.02 -13.81 -16.72
N GLU A 101 -16.25 -13.73 -16.23
CA GLU A 101 -16.64 -12.72 -15.24
C GLU A 101 -15.78 -12.83 -13.98
N PRO A 102 -15.21 -11.72 -13.51
CA PRO A 102 -14.43 -11.70 -12.24
C PRO A 102 -15.23 -12.34 -11.09
N ARG A 103 -14.59 -13.22 -10.33
CA ARG A 103 -15.21 -13.93 -9.20
C ARG A 103 -14.16 -14.29 -8.15
N GLY A 104 -14.59 -14.46 -6.92
CA GLY A 104 -13.73 -14.86 -5.80
C GLY A 104 -13.66 -13.79 -4.73
N VAL A 105 -12.78 -13.99 -3.73
CA VAL A 105 -12.60 -13.10 -2.58
C VAL A 105 -11.34 -12.29 -2.75
N VAL A 106 -11.45 -10.96 -2.62
CA VAL A 106 -10.33 -10.02 -2.57
C VAL A 106 -10.23 -9.47 -1.15
N ARG A 107 -9.09 -9.64 -0.50
CA ARG A 107 -8.76 -9.07 0.80
C ARG A 107 -7.98 -7.79 0.62
N MET A 108 -8.54 -6.68 1.07
CA MET A 108 -7.90 -5.38 0.89
C MET A 108 -7.88 -4.55 2.16
N THR A 109 -6.91 -3.64 2.23
CA THR A 109 -6.84 -2.65 3.30
C THR A 109 -6.80 -1.26 2.72
N CYS A 110 -7.43 -0.30 3.39
CA CYS A 110 -7.50 1.09 2.97
C CYS A 110 -7.41 2.03 4.18
N PRO A 111 -6.72 3.19 4.07
CA PRO A 111 -6.77 4.22 5.09
C PRO A 111 -8.19 4.74 5.31
N VAL A 112 -8.57 4.91 6.60
CA VAL A 112 -9.93 5.31 7.02
C VAL A 112 -10.46 6.51 6.23
N ALA A 113 -9.72 7.62 6.22
CA ALA A 113 -10.17 8.83 5.56
C ALA A 113 -10.31 8.69 4.03
N LEU A 114 -9.45 7.87 3.41
CA LEU A 114 -9.50 7.63 1.97
C LEU A 114 -10.68 6.73 1.60
N LEU A 115 -10.96 5.73 2.45
CA LEU A 115 -12.12 4.86 2.28
C LEU A 115 -13.42 5.66 2.33
N ASP A 116 -13.59 6.48 3.39
CA ASP A 116 -14.82 7.22 3.63
C ASP A 116 -15.07 8.37 2.62
N THR A 117 -14.01 8.86 1.98
CA THR A 117 -14.16 10.01 1.06
C THR A 117 -14.17 9.63 -0.41
N HIS A 118 -13.60 8.49 -0.80
CA HIS A 118 -13.41 8.16 -2.22
C HIS A 118 -13.51 6.67 -2.52
N VAL A 119 -12.74 5.82 -1.83
CA VAL A 119 -12.60 4.41 -2.20
C VAL A 119 -13.88 3.62 -1.93
N GLY A 120 -14.65 4.00 -0.91
CA GLY A 120 -15.91 3.34 -0.58
C GLY A 120 -16.89 3.34 -1.75
N ASP A 121 -17.12 4.49 -2.37
CA ASP A 121 -18.00 4.61 -3.53
C ASP A 121 -17.45 3.83 -4.74
N MET A 122 -16.14 3.85 -4.95
CA MET A 122 -15.50 3.09 -6.03
C MET A 122 -15.64 1.58 -5.83
N VAL A 123 -15.46 1.10 -4.60
CA VAL A 123 -15.65 -0.32 -4.22
C VAL A 123 -17.11 -0.73 -4.41
N ALA A 124 -18.06 0.10 -3.98
CA ALA A 124 -19.48 -0.17 -4.15
C ALA A 124 -19.87 -0.27 -5.64
N ALA A 125 -19.42 0.68 -6.46
CA ALA A 125 -19.65 0.67 -7.91
C ALA A 125 -19.02 -0.56 -8.58
N PHE A 126 -17.81 -0.93 -8.20
CA PHE A 126 -17.12 -2.13 -8.69
C PHE A 126 -17.89 -3.41 -8.34
N MET A 127 -18.39 -3.55 -7.11
CA MET A 127 -19.14 -4.74 -6.68
C MET A 127 -20.48 -4.86 -7.39
N VAL A 128 -21.13 -3.74 -7.71
CA VAL A 128 -22.36 -3.74 -8.54
C VAL A 128 -22.05 -4.25 -9.95
N ALA A 129 -20.94 -3.85 -10.53
CA ALA A 129 -20.52 -4.29 -11.87
C ALA A 129 -20.03 -5.75 -11.89
N HIS A 130 -19.55 -6.26 -10.75
CA HIS A 130 -18.96 -7.60 -10.63
C HIS A 130 -19.60 -8.41 -9.48
N PRO A 131 -20.86 -8.88 -9.64
CA PRO A 131 -21.65 -9.46 -8.55
C PRO A 131 -21.10 -10.78 -7.99
N ARG A 132 -20.14 -11.41 -8.68
CA ARG A 132 -19.48 -12.64 -8.22
C ARG A 132 -18.18 -12.41 -7.45
N VAL A 133 -17.76 -11.15 -7.30
CA VAL A 133 -16.62 -10.77 -6.46
C VAL A 133 -17.08 -10.48 -5.05
N GLN A 134 -16.35 -11.00 -4.07
CA GLN A 134 -16.51 -10.66 -2.66
C GLN A 134 -15.30 -9.81 -2.23
N ILE A 135 -15.52 -8.73 -1.50
CA ILE A 135 -14.44 -7.90 -0.97
C ILE A 135 -14.47 -7.95 0.55
N HIS A 136 -13.35 -8.38 1.14
CA HIS A 136 -13.08 -8.26 2.55
C HIS A 136 -12.18 -7.05 2.75
N LEU A 137 -12.74 -5.94 3.20
CA LEU A 137 -12.05 -4.67 3.34
C LEU A 137 -11.84 -4.34 4.82
N GLU A 138 -10.58 -4.15 5.21
CA GLU A 138 -10.20 -3.63 6.52
C GLU A 138 -9.80 -2.17 6.39
N GLU A 139 -10.47 -1.30 7.15
CA GLU A 139 -10.06 0.10 7.28
C GLU A 139 -8.94 0.21 8.32
N THR A 140 -7.78 0.74 7.91
CA THR A 140 -6.67 0.88 8.84
C THR A 140 -5.62 1.88 8.38
N ASN A 141 -5.09 2.65 9.34
CA ASN A 141 -3.95 3.56 9.12
C ASN A 141 -2.61 2.93 9.57
N ARG A 142 -2.62 1.72 10.13
CA ARG A 142 -1.39 1.00 10.51
C ARG A 142 -0.61 0.52 9.28
N ARG A 143 0.66 0.27 9.43
CA ARG A 143 1.44 -0.46 8.43
C ARG A 143 1.03 -1.95 8.51
N VAL A 144 0.54 -2.50 7.41
CA VAL A 144 0.13 -3.89 7.28
C VAL A 144 1.25 -4.67 6.60
N ASP A 145 1.56 -5.85 7.09
CA ASP A 145 2.38 -6.83 6.38
C ASP A 145 1.50 -7.57 5.37
N VAL A 146 1.55 -7.11 4.12
CA VAL A 146 0.70 -7.62 3.03
C VAL A 146 0.83 -9.13 2.86
N VAL A 147 2.05 -9.65 2.93
CA VAL A 147 2.33 -11.08 2.73
C VAL A 147 1.97 -11.89 3.97
N GLY A 148 2.42 -11.45 5.14
CA GLY A 148 2.21 -12.16 6.40
C GLY A 148 0.74 -12.19 6.85
N GLU A 149 -0.03 -11.15 6.50
CA GLU A 149 -1.45 -11.04 6.86
C GLU A 149 -2.39 -11.52 5.74
N GLY A 150 -1.85 -11.97 4.61
CA GLY A 150 -2.65 -12.52 3.50
C GLY A 150 -3.57 -11.48 2.84
N VAL A 151 -3.09 -10.26 2.69
CA VAL A 151 -3.79 -9.15 2.01
C VAL A 151 -3.43 -9.18 0.52
N ASP A 152 -4.43 -9.13 -0.36
CA ASP A 152 -4.22 -9.13 -1.81
C ASP A 152 -3.92 -7.73 -2.33
N VAL A 153 -4.60 -6.70 -1.79
CA VAL A 153 -4.45 -5.30 -2.19
C VAL A 153 -4.34 -4.40 -0.97
N ALA A 154 -3.27 -3.64 -0.86
CA ALA A 154 -3.10 -2.65 0.19
C ALA A 154 -3.04 -1.23 -0.39
N ILE A 155 -4.10 -0.45 -0.21
CA ILE A 155 -4.08 0.97 -0.54
C ILE A 155 -3.36 1.72 0.57
N ARG A 156 -2.44 2.63 0.20
CA ARG A 156 -1.63 3.39 1.16
C ARG A 156 -1.43 4.83 0.69
N VAL A 157 -1.34 5.73 1.65
CA VAL A 157 -0.84 7.08 1.43
C VAL A 157 0.57 7.15 2.02
N ARG A 158 1.54 7.51 1.19
CA ARG A 158 2.95 7.60 1.59
C ARG A 158 3.57 8.87 1.04
N PRO A 159 4.30 9.65 1.87
CA PRO A 159 5.16 10.70 1.35
C PRO A 159 6.37 10.11 0.65
N PRO A 160 6.90 10.75 -0.39
CA PRO A 160 8.19 10.38 -0.98
C PRO A 160 9.36 10.69 -0.01
N PRO A 161 10.51 10.01 -0.12
CA PRO A 161 10.78 8.90 -1.04
C PRO A 161 10.09 7.60 -0.58
N ILE A 162 9.62 6.84 -1.56
CA ILE A 162 8.98 5.55 -1.29
C ILE A 162 10.08 4.49 -1.23
N GLU A 163 10.16 3.78 -0.11
CA GLU A 163 11.12 2.69 0.08
C GLU A 163 10.85 1.53 -0.88
N ASP A 164 11.92 0.96 -1.41
CA ASP A 164 11.85 -0.25 -2.22
C ASP A 164 11.26 -1.40 -1.39
N SER A 165 10.39 -2.18 -2.01
CA SER A 165 9.79 -3.36 -1.40
C SER A 165 9.71 -4.49 -2.42
N GLU A 166 9.63 -5.73 -1.96
CA GLU A 166 9.38 -6.90 -2.83
C GLU A 166 7.94 -6.94 -3.40
N LEU A 167 7.10 -5.97 -3.01
CA LEU A 167 5.71 -5.87 -3.47
C LEU A 167 5.63 -5.09 -4.78
N VAL A 168 4.73 -5.51 -5.65
CA VAL A 168 4.38 -4.72 -6.83
C VAL A 168 3.62 -3.47 -6.36
N MET A 169 4.17 -2.30 -6.64
CA MET A 169 3.58 -1.02 -6.28
C MET A 169 3.11 -0.28 -7.53
N ARG A 170 1.92 0.31 -7.43
CA ARG A 170 1.37 1.20 -8.45
C ARG A 170 0.95 2.52 -7.80
N VAL A 171 1.51 3.61 -8.28
CA VAL A 171 1.06 4.95 -7.90
C VAL A 171 -0.30 5.21 -8.59
N LEU A 172 -1.33 5.44 -7.79
CA LEU A 172 -2.68 5.69 -8.29
C LEU A 172 -2.94 7.18 -8.50
N ALA A 173 -2.41 8.01 -7.60
CA ALA A 173 -2.49 9.47 -7.68
C ALA A 173 -1.43 10.10 -6.79
N GLU A 174 -0.98 11.28 -7.18
CA GLU A 174 -0.21 12.19 -6.35
C GLU A 174 -1.12 13.34 -5.93
N ARG A 175 -1.14 13.65 -4.64
CA ARG A 175 -2.00 14.70 -4.07
C ARG A 175 -1.30 15.36 -2.90
N GLY A 176 -1.30 16.67 -2.93
CA GLY A 176 -0.78 17.50 -1.85
C GLY A 176 -1.76 17.66 -0.69
N GLN A 177 -1.27 18.32 0.34
CA GLN A 177 -2.07 18.81 1.45
C GLN A 177 -2.28 20.31 1.30
N CYS A 178 -3.33 20.83 1.90
CA CYS A 178 -3.62 22.25 1.92
C CYS A 178 -4.01 22.71 3.34
N LEU A 179 -3.69 23.94 3.65
CA LEU A 179 -4.21 24.60 4.86
C LEU A 179 -5.58 25.17 4.57
N VAL A 180 -6.56 24.82 5.39
CA VAL A 180 -7.93 25.29 5.25
C VAL A 180 -8.45 25.90 6.54
N VAL A 181 -9.37 26.85 6.39
CA VAL A 181 -9.99 27.57 7.48
C VAL A 181 -11.43 27.94 7.14
N HIS A 182 -12.29 28.00 8.14
CA HIS A 182 -13.65 28.53 7.97
C HIS A 182 -13.63 30.06 7.76
N PRO A 183 -14.42 30.60 6.82
CA PRO A 183 -14.44 32.06 6.52
C PRO A 183 -14.63 32.98 7.74
N GLN A 184 -15.41 32.53 8.71
CA GLN A 184 -15.68 33.34 9.93
C GLN A 184 -14.44 33.68 10.79
N LEU A 185 -13.34 32.94 10.61
CA LEU A 185 -12.08 33.18 11.33
C LEU A 185 -11.19 34.21 10.62
N LEU A 186 -11.56 34.66 9.42
CA LEU A 186 -10.77 35.51 8.55
C LEU A 186 -11.19 37.00 8.63
N SER A 187 -11.30 37.58 9.83
CA SER A 187 -11.64 39.00 10.01
C SER A 187 -10.59 39.97 9.43
N GLY A 188 -9.34 39.54 9.28
CA GLY A 188 -8.20 40.31 8.76
C GLY A 188 -7.89 40.11 7.28
N GLY A 189 -8.70 39.31 6.55
CA GLY A 189 -8.44 38.92 5.17
C GLY A 189 -7.86 37.51 5.06
N ILE A 190 -7.71 37.04 3.84
CA ILE A 190 -7.21 35.68 3.56
C ILE A 190 -5.68 35.66 3.74
N PRO A 191 -5.14 34.77 4.63
CA PRO A 191 -3.71 34.58 4.79
C PRO A 191 -3.04 34.17 3.47
N ARG A 192 -2.01 34.91 3.06
CA ARG A 192 -1.27 34.67 1.81
C ARG A 192 0.13 34.14 2.05
N VAL A 193 0.71 34.47 3.18
CA VAL A 193 2.04 34.04 3.57
C VAL A 193 2.00 33.35 4.93
N PRO A 194 2.99 32.52 5.26
CA PRO A 194 3.03 31.80 6.53
C PRO A 194 2.88 32.68 7.78
N ALA A 195 3.43 33.90 7.76
CA ALA A 195 3.33 34.85 8.87
C ALA A 195 1.89 35.30 9.17
N ASP A 196 1.01 35.29 8.19
CA ASP A 196 -0.39 35.70 8.35
C ASP A 196 -1.21 34.70 9.18
N LEU A 197 -0.67 33.50 9.39
CA LEU A 197 -1.31 32.46 10.22
C LEU A 197 -1.11 32.70 11.72
N ALA A 198 -0.20 33.60 12.07
CA ALA A 198 0.07 33.94 13.46
C ALA A 198 -1.19 34.49 14.14
N GLY A 199 -1.56 33.91 15.28
CA GLY A 199 -2.74 34.33 16.05
C GLY A 199 -4.05 33.66 15.65
N LEU A 200 -4.11 32.94 14.53
CA LEU A 200 -5.27 32.11 14.20
C LEU A 200 -5.30 30.85 15.08
N PRO A 201 -6.47 30.44 15.57
CA PRO A 201 -6.59 29.15 16.24
C PRO A 201 -6.25 28.03 15.26
N SER A 202 -5.57 26.99 15.74
CA SER A 202 -5.10 25.90 14.91
C SER A 202 -5.54 24.53 15.42
N MET A 203 -5.46 23.53 14.55
CA MET A 203 -5.72 22.13 14.86
C MET A 203 -4.66 21.27 14.16
N ASP A 204 -4.40 20.07 14.70
CA ASP A 204 -3.37 19.21 14.11
C ASP A 204 -3.70 17.73 14.17
N LEU A 205 -3.09 16.98 13.23
CA LEU A 205 -3.15 15.54 13.14
C LEU A 205 -1.98 14.94 13.90
N GLY A 206 -2.23 14.18 14.95
CA GLY A 206 -1.15 13.54 15.68
C GLY A 206 -1.48 13.20 17.12
N LEU A 207 -0.45 13.26 17.95
CA LEU A 207 -0.55 13.07 19.40
C LEU A 207 -0.22 14.37 20.12
N PRO A 208 -0.88 14.65 21.25
CA PRO A 208 -0.70 15.91 22.00
C PRO A 208 0.74 16.17 22.49
N GLN A 209 1.55 15.10 22.63
CA GLN A 209 2.94 15.19 23.10
C GLN A 209 3.93 15.56 22.01
N HIS A 210 3.51 15.53 20.73
CA HIS A 210 4.39 15.83 19.61
C HIS A 210 4.52 17.34 19.42
N GLU A 211 5.62 17.75 18.80
CA GLU A 211 5.76 19.08 18.29
C GLU A 211 4.81 19.28 17.09
N HIS A 212 4.04 20.36 17.09
CA HIS A 212 3.09 20.67 16.04
C HIS A 212 3.69 21.73 15.11
N VAL A 213 4.00 21.27 13.88
CA VAL A 213 4.68 22.11 12.88
C VAL A 213 4.04 21.85 11.52
N TRP A 214 3.56 22.90 10.87
CA TRP A 214 3.24 22.83 9.45
C TRP A 214 4.47 23.17 8.63
N THR A 215 4.85 22.31 7.73
CA THR A 215 5.90 22.58 6.76
C THR A 215 5.25 22.97 5.44
N LEU A 216 5.51 24.17 4.97
CA LEU A 216 4.99 24.70 3.72
C LEU A 216 6.14 24.92 2.75
N ILE A 217 5.90 24.65 1.48
CA ILE A 217 6.88 24.82 0.40
C ILE A 217 6.40 25.95 -0.51
N GLY A 218 7.21 26.96 -0.66
CA GLY A 218 6.95 28.11 -1.54
C GLY A 218 7.18 27.78 -3.02
N PRO A 219 6.73 28.65 -3.92
CA PRO A 219 6.85 28.44 -5.38
C PRO A 219 8.31 28.39 -5.87
N ASP A 220 9.23 28.91 -5.09
CA ASP A 220 10.69 28.85 -5.33
C ASP A 220 11.38 27.66 -4.65
N GLY A 221 10.60 26.74 -4.05
CA GLY A 221 11.12 25.62 -3.26
C GLY A 221 11.57 25.99 -1.84
N ALA A 222 11.43 27.24 -1.43
CA ALA A 222 11.75 27.67 -0.08
C ALA A 222 10.77 27.03 0.92
N GLN A 223 11.31 26.49 2.02
CA GLN A 223 10.50 25.86 3.07
C GLN A 223 10.24 26.83 4.22
N ALA A 224 9.02 26.85 4.70
CA ALA A 224 8.61 27.57 5.89
C ALA A 224 8.03 26.59 6.93
N ALA A 225 8.65 26.52 8.09
CA ALA A 225 8.16 25.70 9.21
C ALA A 225 7.42 26.62 10.21
N ILE A 226 6.14 26.35 10.41
CA ILE A 226 5.27 27.13 11.29
C ILE A 226 4.95 26.28 12.52
N ARG A 227 5.57 26.62 13.64
CA ARG A 227 5.21 26.02 14.94
C ARG A 227 3.93 26.65 15.45
N HIS A 228 3.02 25.82 15.93
CA HIS A 228 1.74 26.27 16.45
C HIS A 228 1.28 25.47 17.66
N GLN A 229 0.30 26.01 18.38
CA GLN A 229 -0.31 25.33 19.53
C GLN A 229 -1.77 25.00 19.20
N PRO A 230 -2.06 23.76 18.80
CA PRO A 230 -3.40 23.41 18.36
C PRO A 230 -4.39 23.32 19.52
N ARG A 231 -5.62 23.82 19.29
CA ARG A 231 -6.76 23.67 20.21
C ARG A 231 -7.37 22.27 20.16
N LEU A 232 -7.21 21.58 19.03
CA LEU A 232 -7.64 20.20 18.83
C LEU A 232 -6.50 19.40 18.21
N VAL A 233 -6.14 18.32 18.89
CA VAL A 233 -5.21 17.30 18.36
C VAL A 233 -5.94 15.98 18.30
N THR A 234 -5.91 15.31 17.16
CA THR A 234 -6.56 14.01 16.96
C THR A 234 -5.85 13.23 15.85
N ARG A 235 -6.03 11.92 15.84
CA ARG A 235 -5.55 11.03 14.74
C ARG A 235 -6.62 10.83 13.66
N GLY A 236 -7.77 11.43 13.79
CA GLY A 236 -8.91 11.30 12.87
C GLY A 236 -9.03 12.51 11.93
N MET A 237 -8.64 12.36 10.65
CA MET A 237 -8.74 13.42 9.65
C MET A 237 -10.19 13.91 9.44
N LEU A 238 -11.17 13.00 9.51
CA LEU A 238 -12.59 13.36 9.38
C LEU A 238 -13.07 14.24 10.53
N ALA A 239 -12.59 13.99 11.77
CA ALA A 239 -12.88 14.84 12.90
C ALA A 239 -12.27 16.23 12.72
N LEU A 240 -11.05 16.34 12.19
CA LEU A 240 -10.41 17.60 11.86
C LEU A 240 -11.19 18.37 10.79
N ARG A 241 -11.66 17.69 9.75
CA ARG A 241 -12.49 18.30 8.70
C ARG A 241 -13.80 18.84 9.28
N ALA A 242 -14.48 18.06 10.11
CA ALA A 242 -15.71 18.51 10.79
C ALA A 242 -15.45 19.72 11.69
N ALA A 243 -14.36 19.72 12.44
CA ALA A 243 -13.98 20.83 13.29
C ALA A 243 -13.61 22.09 12.48
N ALA A 244 -12.95 21.93 11.32
CA ALA A 244 -12.66 23.03 10.41
C ALA A 244 -13.94 23.67 9.89
N LEU A 245 -14.91 22.87 9.46
CA LEU A 245 -16.24 23.34 9.02
C LEU A 245 -17.03 24.04 10.13
N ALA A 246 -16.83 23.65 11.37
CA ALA A 246 -17.40 24.29 12.52
C ALA A 246 -16.64 25.56 12.96
N GLY A 247 -15.54 25.94 12.29
CA GLY A 247 -14.77 27.14 12.60
C GLY A 247 -13.89 27.03 13.85
N VAL A 248 -13.43 25.82 14.21
CA VAL A 248 -12.55 25.62 15.39
C VAL A 248 -11.16 26.20 15.16
N GLY A 249 -10.62 26.09 13.94
CA GLY A 249 -9.28 26.60 13.64
C GLY A 249 -8.81 26.25 12.23
N VAL A 250 -7.60 26.69 11.91
CA VAL A 250 -6.85 26.32 10.70
C VAL A 250 -6.35 24.90 10.85
N VAL A 251 -6.38 24.12 9.77
CA VAL A 251 -5.87 22.76 9.76
C VAL A 251 -5.27 22.40 8.40
N GLN A 252 -4.25 21.55 8.42
CA GLN A 252 -3.67 20.95 7.23
C GLN A 252 -4.36 19.62 6.94
N LEU A 253 -4.94 19.49 5.75
CA LEU A 253 -5.66 18.29 5.32
C LEU A 253 -5.29 17.94 3.86
N PRO A 254 -5.38 16.67 3.47
CA PRO A 254 -5.28 16.30 2.07
C PRO A 254 -6.30 17.08 1.21
N SER A 255 -5.83 17.70 0.12
CA SER A 255 -6.66 18.56 -0.74
C SER A 255 -7.92 17.83 -1.25
N MET A 256 -7.81 16.54 -1.50
CA MET A 256 -8.93 15.69 -1.92
C MET A 256 -10.08 15.62 -0.90
N MET A 257 -9.78 15.73 0.39
CA MET A 257 -10.79 15.64 1.46
C MET A 257 -11.64 16.90 1.61
N VAL A 258 -11.17 18.03 1.11
CA VAL A 258 -11.78 19.34 1.32
C VAL A 258 -12.14 20.09 0.03
N ARG A 259 -11.89 19.47 -1.13
CA ARG A 259 -12.13 20.06 -2.45
C ARG A 259 -13.56 20.59 -2.61
N GLU A 260 -14.55 19.78 -2.25
CA GLU A 260 -15.96 20.16 -2.36
C GLU A 260 -16.30 21.31 -1.44
N GLN A 261 -15.78 21.30 -0.21
CA GLN A 261 -16.02 22.35 0.77
C GLN A 261 -15.38 23.67 0.34
N ILE A 262 -14.22 23.61 -0.28
CA ILE A 262 -13.57 24.78 -0.87
C ILE A 262 -14.39 25.30 -2.06
N ALA A 263 -14.84 24.42 -2.94
CA ALA A 263 -15.68 24.79 -4.10
C ALA A 263 -17.02 25.43 -3.70
N ARG A 264 -17.59 25.03 -2.54
CA ARG A 264 -18.81 25.61 -1.97
C ARG A 264 -18.58 26.87 -1.14
N GLY A 265 -17.30 27.25 -0.92
CA GLY A 265 -16.95 28.39 -0.04
C GLY A 265 -17.14 28.12 1.45
N GLU A 266 -17.38 26.88 1.85
CA GLU A 266 -17.51 26.46 3.25
C GLU A 266 -16.16 26.51 3.97
N LEU A 267 -15.09 26.23 3.23
CA LEU A 267 -13.70 26.36 3.67
C LEU A 267 -12.93 27.21 2.68
N ILE A 268 -11.95 27.95 3.18
CA ILE A 268 -11.02 28.73 2.35
C ILE A 268 -9.64 28.10 2.44
N HIS A 269 -9.03 27.82 1.29
CA HIS A 269 -7.64 27.46 1.20
C HIS A 269 -6.78 28.70 1.42
N VAL A 270 -5.90 28.64 2.40
CA VAL A 270 -5.01 29.76 2.76
C VAL A 270 -3.57 29.44 2.37
N CYS A 271 -2.77 30.47 2.18
CA CYS A 271 -1.38 30.34 1.72
C CYS A 271 -1.27 29.59 0.38
N LEU A 272 -2.12 29.92 -0.59
CA LEU A 272 -2.23 29.24 -1.89
C LEU A 272 -0.91 29.11 -2.68
N LEU A 273 0.04 30.04 -2.45
CA LEU A 273 1.38 30.00 -3.06
C LEU A 273 2.34 29.03 -2.36
N TYR A 274 1.88 28.38 -1.29
CA TYR A 274 2.66 27.43 -0.52
C TYR A 274 1.96 26.09 -0.53
N THR A 275 2.62 25.05 -1.00
CA THR A 275 2.15 23.67 -0.91
C THR A 275 2.86 22.96 0.24
N SER A 276 2.24 21.95 0.80
CA SER A 276 2.86 21.11 1.82
C SER A 276 3.60 19.88 1.26
N ASP A 277 3.59 19.75 -0.07
CA ASP A 277 4.33 18.72 -0.79
C ASP A 277 4.64 19.19 -2.21
N ALA A 278 5.84 18.91 -2.71
CA ALA A 278 6.34 19.36 -4.01
C ALA A 278 5.59 18.79 -5.24
N ALA A 279 4.50 18.05 -5.03
CA ALA A 279 3.76 17.34 -6.06
C ALA A 279 2.51 18.07 -6.60
N ASP A 280 2.25 19.33 -6.25
CA ASP A 280 1.03 20.02 -6.63
C ASP A 280 1.22 21.09 -7.73
N GLU A 281 1.94 20.74 -8.78
CA GLU A 281 1.89 21.48 -10.05
C GLU A 281 0.74 20.94 -10.90
N GLY A 282 -0.48 21.41 -10.68
CA GLY A 282 -1.57 21.02 -11.56
C GLY A 282 -2.99 21.19 -11.05
N LEU A 283 -3.28 22.24 -10.29
CA LEU A 283 -4.65 22.74 -10.19
C LEU A 283 -4.89 23.79 -11.28
N GLY A 284 -4.95 23.32 -12.52
CA GLY A 284 -5.59 24.07 -13.60
C GLY A 284 -7.10 24.15 -13.32
N VAL A 285 -7.59 25.35 -13.35
CA VAL A 285 -8.99 25.78 -13.27
C VAL A 285 -9.89 25.02 -14.24
#